data_0eb0b961e2cb5db3fa524acf7f3fd7cd
#
_entry.id   0eb0b961e2cb5db3fa524acf7f3fd7cd
#
_cell.length_a   1.000
_cell.length_b   1.000
_cell.length_c   1.000
_cell.angle_alpha   90.00
_cell.angle_beta   90.00
_cell.angle_gamma   90.00
#
_symmetry.space_group_name_H-M   'P 1'
#
loop_
_entity.id
_entity.type
_entity.pdbx_description
1 polymer ?
#
loop_
_entity_poly.entity_id
_entity_poly.type
_entity_poly.pdbx_seq_one_letter_code
_entity_poly.pdbx_strand_id
1 'polypeptide(L)'
;MKTDVNAKWLVSPDVRSTYSEDGAVLLDIRKGLCYSLNPVAARVWSTLEASPSGVALRGLVDVMETHYTISREQLERDIDGYISKLEHVGLVQRNGQFHGSKAAGARG
;
A
#
# COMPACT_ATOMS: atom_id res chain seq x y z
N MET A 1 -13.66 2.94 11.46
CA MET A 1 -12.76 2.08 12.23
C MET A 1 -11.32 2.43 11.99
N LYS A 2 -10.55 2.45 13.04
CA LYS A 2 -9.16 2.83 12.90
C LYS A 2 -8.31 1.69 12.40
N THR A 3 -7.27 2.04 11.63
CA THR A 3 -6.29 1.06 11.22
C THR A 3 -5.54 0.55 12.44
N ASP A 4 -5.36 -0.75 12.50
CA ASP A 4 -4.59 -1.38 13.57
C ASP A 4 -3.16 -0.87 13.52
N VAL A 5 -2.67 -0.27 14.62
CA VAL A 5 -1.33 0.31 14.65
C VAL A 5 -0.23 -0.75 14.50
N ASN A 6 -0.55 -2.00 14.76
CA ASN A 6 0.40 -3.10 14.62
C ASN A 6 0.34 -3.77 13.26
N ALA A 7 -0.63 -3.40 12.45
CA ALA A 7 -0.78 -3.99 11.13
C ALA A 7 0.34 -3.50 10.22
N LYS A 8 0.85 -4.39 9.41
CA LYS A 8 1.82 -4.05 8.38
C LYS A 8 1.21 -4.35 7.03
N TRP A 9 1.55 -3.53 6.06
CA TRP A 9 0.99 -3.64 4.73
C TRP A 9 2.05 -4.15 3.77
N LEU A 10 1.65 -5.08 2.91
CA LEU A 10 2.54 -5.69 1.93
C LEU A 10 1.93 -5.56 0.56
N VAL A 11 2.79 -5.36 -0.44
CA VAL A 11 2.30 -5.30 -1.81
C VAL A 11 2.03 -6.70 -2.32
N SER A 12 1.05 -6.82 -3.22
CA SER A 12 0.77 -8.08 -3.88
C SER A 12 1.95 -8.48 -4.77
N PRO A 13 2.35 -9.76 -4.75
CA PRO A 13 3.45 -10.22 -5.59
C PRO A 13 3.11 -10.24 -7.08
N ASP A 14 1.82 -10.11 -7.42
CA ASP A 14 1.38 -10.16 -8.81
C ASP A 14 1.28 -8.79 -9.47
N VAL A 15 1.81 -7.77 -8.80
CA VAL A 15 1.74 -6.40 -9.31
C VAL A 15 3.11 -5.97 -9.81
N ARG A 16 3.11 -5.33 -10.98
CA ARG A 16 4.32 -4.71 -11.55
C ARG A 16 4.14 -3.21 -11.54
N SER A 17 5.21 -2.50 -11.31
CA SER A 17 5.16 -1.05 -11.14
C SER A 17 6.09 -0.37 -12.11
N THR A 18 5.64 0.75 -12.66
CA THR A 18 6.47 1.63 -13.48
C THR A 18 6.32 3.04 -12.94
N TYR A 19 7.45 3.70 -12.71
CA TYR A 19 7.47 5.03 -12.10
C TYR A 19 7.84 6.09 -13.10
N SER A 20 7.28 7.28 -12.92
CA SER A 20 7.59 8.44 -13.72
C SER A 20 7.51 9.67 -12.83
N GLU A 21 7.80 10.85 -13.41
CA GLU A 21 7.68 12.11 -12.68
C GLU A 21 6.24 12.37 -12.25
N ASP A 22 5.28 11.83 -13.00
CA ASP A 22 3.87 12.08 -12.75
C ASP A 22 3.23 11.08 -11.80
N GLY A 23 4.01 10.13 -11.31
CA GLY A 23 3.50 9.14 -10.39
C GLY A 23 3.92 7.73 -10.76
N ALA A 24 2.98 6.81 -10.77
CA ALA A 24 3.27 5.43 -11.11
C ALA A 24 2.07 4.78 -11.79
N VAL A 25 2.35 3.74 -12.53
CA VAL A 25 1.31 2.87 -13.08
C VAL A 25 1.57 1.47 -12.52
N LEU A 26 0.53 0.87 -11.99
CA LEU A 26 0.59 -0.48 -11.45
C LEU A 26 -0.18 -1.40 -12.38
N LEU A 27 0.41 -2.55 -12.68
CA LEU A 27 -0.28 -3.58 -13.46
C LEU A 27 -0.50 -4.78 -12.56
N ASP A 28 -1.76 -5.11 -12.34
CA ASP A 28 -2.14 -6.34 -11.65
C ASP A 28 -2.20 -7.42 -12.71
N ILE A 29 -1.18 -8.27 -12.74
CA ILE A 29 -1.02 -9.26 -13.79
C ILE A 29 -2.14 -10.28 -13.76
N ARG A 30 -2.57 -10.68 -12.57
CA ARG A 30 -3.62 -11.70 -12.44
C ARG A 30 -4.95 -11.21 -13.00
N LYS A 31 -5.26 -9.94 -12.75
CA LYS A 31 -6.56 -9.39 -13.16
C LYS A 31 -6.50 -8.70 -14.51
N GLY A 32 -5.28 -8.38 -14.98
CA GLY A 32 -5.11 -7.64 -16.22
C GLY A 32 -5.57 -6.20 -16.12
N LEU A 33 -5.49 -5.61 -14.93
CA LEU A 33 -5.93 -4.24 -14.69
C LEU A 33 -4.77 -3.33 -14.38
N CYS A 34 -4.87 -2.09 -14.86
CA CYS A 34 -3.87 -1.07 -14.59
C CYS A 34 -4.46 0.00 -13.70
N TYR A 35 -3.61 0.56 -12.85
CA TYR A 35 -3.99 1.63 -11.93
C TYR A 35 -2.96 2.73 -12.00
N SER A 36 -3.42 3.98 -12.00
CA SER A 36 -2.53 5.13 -12.01
C SER A 36 -2.46 5.72 -10.60
N LEU A 37 -1.25 6.04 -10.18
CA LEU A 37 -1.03 6.66 -8.88
C LEU A 37 -0.43 8.04 -9.10
N ASN A 38 -0.94 9.03 -8.34
CA ASN A 38 -0.32 10.36 -8.34
C ASN A 38 1.04 10.27 -7.64
N PRO A 39 1.86 11.34 -7.68
CA PRO A 39 3.20 11.25 -7.08
C PRO A 39 3.22 10.89 -5.60
N VAL A 40 2.25 11.35 -4.83
CA VAL A 40 2.21 11.02 -3.39
C VAL A 40 1.92 9.55 -3.19
N ALA A 41 0.87 9.04 -3.85
CA ALA A 41 0.51 7.63 -3.75
C ALA A 41 1.62 6.75 -4.31
N ALA A 42 2.32 7.21 -5.36
CA ALA A 42 3.43 6.46 -5.92
C ALA A 42 4.57 6.31 -4.92
N ARG A 43 4.82 7.35 -4.12
CA ARG A 43 5.86 7.28 -3.10
C ARG A 43 5.47 6.32 -1.99
N VAL A 44 4.20 6.33 -1.60
CA VAL A 44 3.70 5.34 -0.64
C VAL A 44 3.92 3.93 -1.18
N TRP A 45 3.56 3.71 -2.44
CA TRP A 45 3.71 2.41 -3.06
C TRP A 45 5.18 1.97 -3.11
N SER A 46 6.09 2.88 -3.50
CA SER A 46 7.50 2.53 -3.60
C SER A 46 8.09 2.17 -2.24
N THR A 47 7.62 2.82 -1.19
CA THR A 47 8.06 2.50 0.17
C THR A 47 7.60 1.10 0.55
N LEU A 48 6.36 0.77 0.23
CA LEU A 48 5.83 -0.57 0.49
C LEU A 48 6.59 -1.63 -0.31
N GLU A 49 6.83 -1.33 -1.58
CA GLU A 49 7.51 -2.25 -2.47
C GLU A 49 8.93 -2.57 -2.00
N ALA A 50 9.58 -1.58 -1.41
CA ALA A 50 10.95 -1.74 -0.91
C ALA A 50 11.01 -2.49 0.43
N SER A 51 9.87 -2.86 0.99
CA SER A 51 9.81 -3.46 2.32
C SER A 51 9.09 -4.80 2.27
N PRO A 52 9.79 -5.87 1.90
CA PRO A 52 9.14 -7.19 1.73
C PRO A 52 8.46 -7.73 2.97
N SER A 53 8.90 -7.32 4.15
CA SER A 53 8.28 -7.77 5.39
C SER A 53 7.13 -6.88 5.83
N GLY A 54 6.81 -5.85 5.04
CA GLY A 54 5.69 -4.99 5.32
C GLY A 54 6.06 -3.71 6.06
N VAL A 55 5.18 -2.72 5.96
CA VAL A 55 5.36 -1.42 6.62
C VAL A 55 4.07 -1.06 7.32
N ALA A 56 4.19 -0.60 8.56
CA ALA A 56 3.05 -0.10 9.30
C ALA A 56 2.71 1.32 8.84
N LEU A 57 1.48 1.74 9.11
CA LEU A 57 1.04 3.09 8.74
C LEU A 57 2.00 4.15 9.30
N ARG A 58 2.42 3.98 10.56
CA ARG A 58 3.34 4.93 11.19
C ARG A 58 4.63 5.07 10.38
N GLY A 59 5.17 3.95 9.91
CA GLY A 59 6.39 3.97 9.12
C GLY A 59 6.21 4.71 7.80
N LEU A 60 5.05 4.54 7.17
CA LEU A 60 4.75 5.28 5.95
C LEU A 60 4.68 6.78 6.21
N VAL A 61 4.01 7.15 7.30
CA VAL A 61 3.90 8.56 7.66
C VAL A 61 5.29 9.15 7.94
N ASP A 62 6.13 8.41 8.65
CA ASP A 62 7.49 8.87 8.95
C ASP A 62 8.27 9.17 7.68
N VAL A 63 8.19 8.27 6.69
CA VAL A 63 8.88 8.47 5.42
C VAL A 63 8.33 9.69 4.69
N MET A 64 7.01 9.81 4.64
CA MET A 64 6.39 10.88 3.90
C MET A 64 6.65 12.25 4.51
N GLU A 65 6.77 12.30 5.83
CA GLU A 65 7.07 13.56 6.51
C GLU A 65 8.38 14.18 6.05
N THR A 66 9.33 13.36 5.62
CA THR A 66 10.61 13.88 5.17
C THR A 66 10.54 14.52 3.80
N HIS A 67 9.44 14.31 3.09
CA HIS A 67 9.28 14.79 1.70
C HIS A 67 8.23 15.89 1.54
N TYR A 68 7.38 16.08 2.53
CA TYR A 68 6.25 17.00 2.40
C TYR A 68 6.14 17.88 3.64
N THR A 69 5.67 19.10 3.44
CA THR A 69 5.54 20.06 4.54
C THR A 69 4.10 20.19 5.00
N ILE A 70 3.40 19.08 5.11
CA ILE A 70 2.03 19.08 5.61
C ILE A 70 2.01 18.41 6.98
N SER A 71 0.96 18.66 7.75
CA SER A 71 0.90 18.18 9.12
C SER A 71 0.87 16.65 9.14
N ARG A 72 1.38 16.10 10.22
CA ARG A 72 1.38 14.65 10.40
C ARG A 72 -0.05 14.10 10.39
N GLU A 73 -0.99 14.82 10.99
CA GLU A 73 -2.38 14.40 11.00
C GLU A 73 -2.97 14.31 9.60
N GLN A 74 -2.63 15.29 8.76
CA GLN A 74 -3.11 15.27 7.38
C GLN A 74 -2.48 14.12 6.61
N LEU A 75 -1.17 13.89 6.82
CA LEU A 75 -0.49 12.77 6.19
C LEU A 75 -1.10 11.44 6.59
N GLU A 76 -1.42 11.27 7.87
CA GLU A 76 -2.02 10.04 8.34
C GLU A 76 -3.35 9.78 7.64
N ARG A 77 -4.17 10.82 7.50
CA ARG A 77 -5.45 10.66 6.82
C ARG A 77 -5.28 10.33 5.35
N ASP A 78 -4.36 11.04 4.69
CA ASP A 78 -4.16 10.83 3.26
C ASP A 78 -3.60 9.44 2.97
N ILE A 79 -2.61 9.02 3.75
CA ILE A 79 -1.99 7.71 3.55
C ILE A 79 -2.99 6.59 3.88
N ASP A 80 -3.74 6.76 4.96
CA ASP A 80 -4.76 5.78 5.30
C ASP A 80 -5.77 5.64 4.16
N GLY A 81 -6.14 6.76 3.54
CA GLY A 81 -7.04 6.74 2.40
C GLY A 81 -6.46 5.99 1.21
N TYR A 82 -5.19 6.22 0.90
CA TYR A 82 -4.52 5.52 -0.19
C TYR A 82 -4.45 4.02 0.09
N ILE A 83 -4.04 3.66 1.31
CA ILE A 83 -3.91 2.26 1.70
C ILE A 83 -5.26 1.56 1.61
N SER A 84 -6.32 2.22 2.07
CA SER A 84 -7.66 1.64 2.03
C SER A 84 -8.09 1.35 0.60
N LYS A 85 -7.81 2.25 -0.32
CA LYS A 85 -8.15 2.04 -1.72
C LYS A 85 -7.33 0.91 -2.33
N LEU A 86 -6.03 0.88 -2.03
CA LEU A 86 -5.16 -0.17 -2.54
C LEU A 86 -5.57 -1.53 -2.00
N GLU A 87 -5.97 -1.59 -0.74
CA GLU A 87 -6.43 -2.82 -0.14
C GLU A 87 -7.75 -3.27 -0.77
N HIS A 88 -8.65 -2.32 -1.00
CA HIS A 88 -9.95 -2.63 -1.57
C HIS A 88 -9.84 -3.30 -2.94
N VAL A 89 -8.89 -2.86 -3.75
CA VAL A 89 -8.71 -3.45 -5.09
C VAL A 89 -7.69 -4.59 -5.09
N GLY A 90 -7.17 -4.97 -3.93
CA GLY A 90 -6.31 -6.14 -3.80
C GLY A 90 -4.85 -5.93 -4.15
N LEU A 91 -4.40 -4.69 -4.24
CA LEU A 91 -3.01 -4.41 -4.57
C LEU A 91 -2.09 -4.49 -3.36
N VAL A 92 -2.63 -4.27 -2.16
CA VAL A 92 -1.89 -4.48 -0.91
C VAL A 92 -2.72 -5.36 0.00
N GLN A 93 -2.03 -5.99 0.93
CA GLN A 93 -2.66 -6.88 1.90
C GLN A 93 -2.10 -6.57 3.26
N ARG A 94 -2.92 -6.73 4.28
CA ARG A 94 -2.52 -6.54 5.66
C ARG A 94 -1.98 -7.86 6.18
N ASN A 95 -0.82 -7.82 6.84
CA ASN A 95 -0.30 -9.06 7.39
C ASN A 95 -1.22 -9.54 8.49
N GLY A 96 -1.28 -10.82 8.68
CA GLY A 96 -2.20 -11.39 9.65
C GLY A 96 -3.57 -11.68 9.07
N GLN A 97 -3.98 -11.01 8.03
CA GLN A 97 -5.25 -11.31 7.38
C GLN A 97 -5.14 -12.47 6.42
N PHE A 98 -3.94 -12.70 5.92
CA PHE A 98 -3.73 -13.74 4.92
C PHE A 98 -3.97 -15.12 5.45
N HIS A 99 -3.60 -15.35 6.68
CA HIS A 99 -3.79 -16.68 7.18
C HIS A 99 -5.22 -16.99 7.46
N GLY A 100 -6.04 -16.02 7.56
CA GLY A 100 -7.46 -16.28 7.64
C GLY A 100 -7.99 -16.78 6.34
N SER A 101 -7.35 -16.38 5.32
CA SER A 101 -7.84 -16.76 4.02
C SER A 101 -7.17 -17.97 3.50
N LYS A 102 -6.39 -18.30 3.87
CA LYS A 102 -5.89 -19.29 3.30
C LYS A 102 -6.28 -20.36 3.35
N ALA A 103 -6.59 -19.70 3.34
CA ALA A 103 -6.85 -20.41 3.37
C ALA A 103 -7.15 -20.82 3.02
N ALA A 104 -7.39 -20.34 2.88
CA ALA A 104 -7.67 -20.69 2.66
C ALA A 104 -7.68 -21.08 2.18
N GLY A 105 -7.58 -20.97 2.00
CA GLY A 105 -7.49 -21.40 1.63
C GLY A 105 -7.60 -21.94 1.26
N ALA A 106 -7.67 -21.89 1.18
CA ALA A 106 -7.63 -22.41 0.93
C ALA A 106 -7.78 -22.83 0.53
N ARG A 107 -7.94 -22.84 0.33
CA ARG A 107 -7.98 -23.14 0.09
C ARG A 107 -7.95 -23.22 -0.17
N GLY A 108 -8.06 -23.14 -0.17
CA GLY A 108 -7.98 -23.05 -0.29
C GLY A 108 -7.89 -23.07 -0.40
#